data_da54b95c3cdfd9cabfb8d44765d435ef
#
_entry.id   da54b95c3cdfd9cabfb8d44765d435ef
#
_cell.length_a   1.000
_cell.length_b   1.000
_cell.length_c   1.000
_cell.angle_alpha   90.00
_cell.angle_beta   90.00
_cell.angle_gamma   90.00
#
_symmetry.space_group_name_H-M   'P 1'
#
loop_
_entity.id
_entity.type
_entity.pdbx_description
1 polymer ?
#
loop_
_entity_poly.entity_id
_entity_poly.type
_entity_poly.pdbx_seq_one_letter_code
_entity_poly.pdbx_strand_id
1 'polypeptide(L)'
;LAYXXXXPEWEEFAVAKKDWWLHDNAHRTQSNNSLLFKEKPTIKELSKIFQIMEEAGGSEPGFINGEEALRRAPWFAGCNPCVEILLGSKSFCNLTEIDIGKFKKNASGLHRAAYIAARANYRQTCVNLKDGILQESWHLNNAFLRLCGVGLTGIAKRPDMKAYDYQYLQRTATSAAIGMADELKLPHPKNVTTVKPSGTLSKIMDTTEGAHTPLGKYIFNNVQFSKFDPVVEKLREANYNVINHPTDDSGVLVTFPVRWDDVPFHKVNGKEVNLESAIDQLERYKLLQKNWTQQNTSVTISYDPSEVKDIIQWLYDNWDIYVGVSFLYRTDPTKTAKDLGYLYLPQEVVTEDEYNKYEATLLEIDLESANSFDELKDEGCSTGVCPIR
;
A
#
# COMPACT_ATOMS: atom_id res chain seq x y z
N LEU A 1 -1.79 14.73 1.45
CA LEU A 1 -1.94 16.13 0.99
C LEU A 1 -1.60 16.22 -0.49
N ALA A 2 -2.29 17.10 -1.23
CA ALA A 2 -2.05 17.31 -2.65
C ALA A 2 -1.99 18.81 -2.92
N TYR A 3 -1.05 19.22 -3.77
CA TYR A 3 -0.85 20.64 -4.11
C TYR A 3 -0.69 20.75 -5.64
N UNK A 4 -1.30 21.66 -6.11
CA UNK A 4 -1.29 21.80 -7.54
C UNK A 4 0.07 22.14 -8.07
N UNK A 5 0.46 21.68 -9.15
CA UNK A 5 1.75 21.99 -9.67
C UNK A 5 1.63 23.29 -10.38
N UNK A 6 2.07 24.14 -10.38
CA UNK A 6 2.16 25.37 -10.93
C UNK A 6 1.57 26.48 -10.10
N UNK A 7 1.18 26.04 -9.01
CA UNK A 7 0.77 27.01 -8.04
C UNK A 7 2.01 27.54 -7.40
N PRO A 8 1.86 28.75 -6.77
CA PRO A 8 2.99 29.29 -6.03
C PRO A 8 3.43 28.32 -4.92
N GLU A 9 4.71 28.32 -4.58
CA GLU A 9 5.25 27.51 -3.46
C GLU A 9 5.15 26.00 -3.66
N TRP A 10 4.88 25.50 -4.86
CA TRP A 10 4.79 24.05 -5.07
C TRP A 10 6.14 23.35 -4.78
N GLU A 11 7.23 24.03 -5.06
CA GLU A 11 8.55 23.44 -4.82
C GLU A 11 8.79 23.27 -3.31
N GLU A 12 8.41 24.30 -2.52
CA GLU A 12 8.52 24.21 -1.06
C GLU A 12 7.65 23.09 -0.49
N PHE A 13 6.44 22.95 -1.03
CA PHE A 13 5.55 21.85 -0.62
C PHE A 13 6.15 20.49 -0.98
N ALA A 14 6.68 20.36 -2.19
CA ALA A 14 7.23 19.10 -2.69
C ALA A 14 8.33 18.55 -1.81
N VAL A 15 9.13 19.45 -1.19
CA VAL A 15 10.23 19.04 -0.33
C VAL A 15 10.00 19.39 1.14
N ALA A 16 8.74 19.47 1.55
CA ALA A 16 8.38 19.95 2.90
C ALA A 16 8.97 19.08 4.01
N LYS A 17 9.33 17.83 3.72
CA LYS A 17 9.93 16.92 4.71
C LYS A 17 11.45 16.92 4.68
N LYS A 18 12.07 17.67 3.75
CA LYS A 18 13.53 17.70 3.64
C LYS A 18 14.12 18.20 4.94
N ASP A 19 15.12 17.46 5.48
CA ASP A 19 15.84 17.84 6.69
C ASP A 19 14.91 18.13 7.88
N TRP A 20 13.81 17.36 7.99
CA TRP A 20 12.81 17.57 9.04
C TRP A 20 13.43 17.52 10.45
N TRP A 21 14.47 16.70 10.63
CA TRP A 21 15.13 16.52 11.92
C TRP A 21 15.95 17.76 12.32
N LEU A 22 16.33 18.59 11.35
CA LEU A 22 17.08 19.82 11.64
C LEU A 22 16.15 21.00 11.99
N HIS A 23 14.88 20.93 11.61
CA HIS A 23 13.95 22.06 11.69
C HIS A 23 12.75 21.83 12.60
N ASP A 24 12.81 20.76 13.41
CA ASP A 24 11.70 20.39 14.31
C ASP A 24 10.37 20.23 13.56
N ASN A 25 10.45 19.60 12.39
CA ASN A 25 9.30 19.38 11.53
C ASN A 25 8.88 17.91 11.47
N ALA A 26 9.07 17.18 12.58
CA ALA A 26 8.76 15.75 12.65
C ALA A 26 7.29 15.48 12.31
N HIS A 27 6.39 16.40 12.63
CA HIS A 27 4.97 16.26 12.32
C HIS A 27 4.71 16.08 10.80
N ARG A 28 5.58 16.61 9.97
CA ARG A 28 5.43 16.50 8.50
C ARG A 28 5.60 15.07 8.01
N THR A 29 6.32 14.23 8.76
CA THR A 29 6.51 12.82 8.37
C THR A 29 5.23 12.02 8.43
N GLN A 30 4.19 12.55 9.09
CA GLN A 30 2.90 11.89 9.24
C GLN A 30 1.99 12.05 8.01
N SER A 31 2.39 12.86 7.04
CA SER A 31 1.58 13.08 5.83
C SER A 31 2.19 12.38 4.62
N ASN A 32 1.35 12.12 3.62
CA ASN A 32 1.79 11.74 2.28
C ASN A 32 1.58 12.98 1.41
N ASN A 33 2.62 13.44 0.74
CA ASN A 33 2.56 14.67 -0.05
C ASN A 33 2.71 14.36 -1.53
N SER A 34 1.77 14.86 -2.33
CA SER A 34 1.75 14.64 -3.78
C SER A 34 1.51 15.92 -4.53
N LEU A 35 2.09 16.03 -5.71
CA LEU A 35 1.77 17.11 -6.65
C LEU A 35 0.58 16.70 -7.49
N LEU A 36 -0.40 17.59 -7.59
CA LEU A 36 -1.59 17.39 -8.41
C LEU A 36 -1.40 18.15 -9.72
N PHE A 37 -1.43 17.41 -10.82
CA PHE A 37 -1.30 17.97 -12.17
C PHE A 37 -2.68 18.10 -12.79
N LYS A 38 -3.06 19.31 -13.18
CA LYS A 38 -4.33 19.55 -13.87
C LYS A 38 -4.21 19.35 -15.37
N GLU A 39 -3.00 19.37 -15.89
CA GLU A 39 -2.73 19.12 -17.29
C GLU A 39 -1.38 18.42 -17.43
N LYS A 40 -1.16 17.82 -18.59
CA LYS A 40 0.03 16.99 -18.83
C LYS A 40 1.31 17.81 -18.67
N PRO A 41 2.22 17.40 -17.77
CA PRO A 41 3.50 18.09 -17.65
C PRO A 41 4.43 17.76 -18.82
N THR A 42 5.31 18.69 -19.13
CA THR A 42 6.35 18.47 -20.13
C THR A 42 7.46 17.59 -19.55
N ILE A 43 8.28 17.02 -20.45
CA ILE A 43 9.48 16.27 -20.04
C ILE A 43 10.38 17.14 -19.16
N LYS A 44 10.53 18.42 -19.52
CA LYS A 44 11.36 19.36 -18.76
C LYS A 44 10.82 19.57 -17.35
N GLU A 45 9.51 19.72 -17.20
CA GLU A 45 8.89 19.86 -15.90
C GLU A 45 9.06 18.60 -15.06
N LEU A 46 8.86 17.44 -15.64
CA LEU A 46 9.09 16.17 -14.94
C LEU A 46 10.54 16.03 -14.51
N SER A 47 11.48 16.40 -15.36
CA SER A 47 12.90 16.34 -15.05
C SER A 47 13.24 17.23 -13.85
N LYS A 48 12.67 18.43 -13.80
CA LYS A 48 12.87 19.34 -12.67
C LYS A 48 12.34 18.74 -11.38
N ILE A 49 11.15 18.13 -11.43
CA ILE A 49 10.54 17.52 -10.23
C ILE A 49 11.42 16.38 -9.71
N PHE A 50 11.92 15.52 -10.60
CA PHE A 50 12.79 14.42 -10.17
C PHE A 50 14.12 14.92 -9.62
N GLN A 51 14.65 16.02 -10.16
CA GLN A 51 15.86 16.63 -9.61
C GLN A 51 15.62 17.09 -8.15
N ILE A 52 14.49 17.78 -7.93
CA ILE A 52 14.12 18.23 -6.58
C ILE A 52 13.94 17.03 -5.63
N MET A 53 13.28 15.97 -6.11
CA MET A 53 13.08 14.75 -5.34
C MET A 53 14.41 14.13 -4.92
N GLU A 54 15.35 14.02 -5.86
CA GLU A 54 16.65 13.41 -5.58
C GLU A 54 17.41 14.20 -4.51
N GLU A 55 17.36 15.54 -4.60
CA GLU A 55 18.01 16.42 -3.63
C GLU A 55 17.37 16.29 -2.24
N ALA A 56 16.11 15.87 -2.17
CA ALA A 56 15.35 15.77 -0.91
C ALA A 56 15.26 14.33 -0.38
N GLY A 57 15.97 13.36 -0.99
CA GLY A 57 16.00 12.01 -0.47
C GLY A 57 15.29 10.96 -1.34
N GLY A 58 14.68 11.38 -2.45
CA GLY A 58 14.19 10.48 -3.48
C GLY A 58 12.78 9.93 -3.33
N SER A 59 12.03 10.32 -2.29
CA SER A 59 10.72 9.69 -2.04
C SER A 59 9.51 10.57 -2.30
N GLU A 60 9.62 11.88 -2.12
CA GLU A 60 8.48 12.78 -2.32
C GLU A 60 8.87 13.94 -3.21
N PRO A 61 7.90 14.47 -3.95
CA PRO A 61 6.44 14.26 -3.89
C PRO A 61 5.97 13.06 -4.71
N GLY A 62 4.79 12.54 -4.38
CA GLY A 62 4.07 11.64 -5.26
C GLY A 62 3.43 12.42 -6.41
N PHE A 63 2.88 11.70 -7.39
CA PHE A 63 2.28 12.30 -8.59
C PHE A 63 0.80 11.94 -8.65
N ILE A 64 -0.07 12.95 -8.80
CA ILE A 64 -1.51 12.72 -9.03
C ILE A 64 -1.91 13.42 -10.33
N ASN A 65 -2.38 12.62 -11.28
CA ASN A 65 -2.88 13.09 -12.57
C ASN A 65 -4.36 13.44 -12.41
N GLY A 66 -4.64 14.73 -12.24
CA GLY A 66 -6.00 15.21 -12.06
C GLY A 66 -6.88 15.03 -13.27
N GLU A 67 -6.30 15.06 -14.47
CA GLU A 67 -7.05 14.89 -15.72
C GLU A 67 -7.61 13.47 -15.80
N GLU A 68 -6.76 12.46 -15.55
CA GLU A 68 -7.21 11.07 -15.57
C GLU A 68 -8.14 10.77 -14.38
N ALA A 69 -7.87 11.37 -13.21
CA ALA A 69 -8.74 11.20 -12.06
C ALA A 69 -10.16 11.69 -12.36
N LEU A 70 -10.27 12.87 -12.99
CA LEU A 70 -11.58 13.43 -13.39
C LEU A 70 -12.26 12.60 -14.47
N ARG A 71 -11.48 12.01 -15.38
CA ARG A 71 -12.06 11.15 -16.40
C ARG A 71 -12.68 9.90 -15.79
N ARG A 72 -12.02 9.32 -14.80
CA ARG A 72 -12.54 8.12 -14.09
C ARG A 72 -13.62 8.46 -13.09
N ALA A 73 -13.54 9.65 -12.49
CA ALA A 73 -14.41 10.06 -11.40
C ALA A 73 -14.77 11.54 -11.57
N PRO A 74 -15.84 11.85 -12.35
CA PRO A 74 -16.22 13.25 -12.57
C PRO A 74 -16.48 14.06 -11.31
N TRP A 75 -16.76 13.39 -10.20
CA TRP A 75 -16.94 14.00 -8.88
C TRP A 75 -15.64 14.30 -8.15
N PHE A 76 -14.50 13.93 -8.71
CA PHE A 76 -13.20 13.97 -8.02
C PHE A 76 -12.92 15.35 -7.42
N ALA A 77 -12.71 15.38 -6.09
CA ALA A 77 -12.30 16.57 -5.35
C ALA A 77 -11.02 16.32 -4.55
N GLY A 78 -10.59 15.06 -4.49
CA GLY A 78 -9.40 14.66 -3.76
C GLY A 78 -9.34 13.15 -3.64
N CYS A 79 -8.46 12.68 -2.77
CA CYS A 79 -8.29 11.24 -2.57
C CYS A 79 -7.93 10.96 -1.11
N ASN A 80 -7.99 9.70 -0.73
CA ASN A 80 -7.47 9.29 0.57
C ASN A 80 -5.92 9.33 0.55
N PRO A 81 -5.26 9.23 1.71
CA PRO A 81 -3.80 9.40 1.75
C PRO A 81 -3.01 8.46 0.84
N CYS A 82 -3.51 7.26 0.63
CA CYS A 82 -2.81 6.27 -0.22
C CYS A 82 -3.24 6.35 -1.68
N VAL A 83 -4.14 7.28 -2.00
CA VAL A 83 -4.59 7.65 -3.36
C VAL A 83 -5.35 6.52 -4.09
N GLU A 84 -5.72 5.43 -3.41
CA GLU A 84 -6.46 4.37 -4.11
C GLU A 84 -7.94 4.68 -4.31
N ILE A 85 -8.51 5.66 -3.60
CA ILE A 85 -9.93 6.02 -3.74
C ILE A 85 -10.06 7.47 -4.21
N LEU A 86 -10.79 7.66 -5.31
CA LEU A 86 -11.05 8.98 -5.89
C LEU A 86 -12.32 9.53 -5.24
N LEU A 87 -12.13 10.44 -4.29
CA LEU A 87 -13.18 10.92 -3.42
C LEU A 87 -13.84 12.18 -3.96
N GLY A 88 -15.14 12.31 -3.70
CA GLY A 88 -15.83 13.57 -3.79
C GLY A 88 -15.71 14.33 -2.48
N SER A 89 -16.29 15.52 -2.43
CA SER A 89 -16.35 16.28 -1.18
C SER A 89 -17.15 15.50 -0.15
N LYS A 90 -16.63 15.45 1.09
CA LYS A 90 -17.32 14.81 2.21
C LYS A 90 -17.79 13.40 1.84
N SER A 91 -16.86 12.55 1.42
CA SER A 91 -17.14 11.17 1.04
C SER A 91 -16.23 10.21 1.77
N PHE A 92 -16.49 8.93 1.61
CA PHE A 92 -15.87 7.89 2.44
C PHE A 92 -15.08 6.90 1.60
N CYS A 93 -13.99 6.42 2.19
CA CYS A 93 -13.14 5.38 1.64
C CYS A 93 -13.60 4.04 2.25
N ASN A 94 -14.45 3.30 1.53
CA ASN A 94 -14.99 2.01 1.96
C ASN A 94 -14.25 0.90 1.24
N LEU A 95 -13.60 0.01 1.98
CA LEU A 95 -12.70 -0.97 1.40
C LEU A 95 -13.05 -2.38 1.84
N THR A 96 -12.96 -3.32 0.90
CA THR A 96 -12.83 -4.76 1.16
C THR A 96 -11.63 -5.27 0.39
N GLU A 97 -11.16 -6.47 0.70
CA GLU A 97 -9.95 -6.96 0.06
C GLU A 97 -10.01 -8.45 -0.19
N ILE A 98 -9.50 -8.85 -1.35
CA ILE A 98 -9.44 -10.24 -1.80
C ILE A 98 -7.98 -10.63 -1.97
N ASP A 99 -7.57 -11.72 -1.33
CA ASP A 99 -6.24 -12.29 -1.56
C ASP A 99 -6.31 -13.23 -2.76
N ILE A 100 -5.93 -12.72 -3.94
CA ILE A 100 -5.99 -13.54 -5.15
C ILE A 100 -4.94 -14.65 -5.16
N GLY A 101 -3.92 -14.54 -4.31
CA GLY A 101 -2.90 -15.57 -4.18
C GLY A 101 -3.43 -16.91 -3.68
N LYS A 102 -4.57 -16.90 -2.99
CA LYS A 102 -5.16 -18.12 -2.45
C LYS A 102 -5.98 -18.91 -3.49
N PHE A 103 -6.16 -18.36 -4.68
CA PHE A 103 -7.07 -18.93 -5.68
C PHE A 103 -6.36 -19.43 -6.93
N LYS A 104 -5.11 -19.81 -6.81
CA LYS A 104 -4.36 -20.39 -7.92
C LYS A 104 -5.08 -21.67 -8.36
N LYS A 105 -5.34 -21.80 -9.67
CA LYS A 105 -6.10 -22.93 -10.24
C LYS A 105 -7.51 -23.06 -9.68
N ASN A 106 -8.07 -21.96 -9.16
CA ASN A 106 -9.44 -21.95 -8.63
C ASN A 106 -10.14 -20.66 -9.03
N ALA A 107 -10.38 -20.51 -10.33
CA ALA A 107 -11.01 -19.29 -10.86
C ALA A 107 -12.43 -19.12 -10.32
N SER A 108 -13.20 -20.21 -10.20
CA SER A 108 -14.58 -20.11 -9.69
C SER A 108 -14.60 -19.62 -8.24
N GLY A 109 -13.65 -20.09 -7.42
CA GLY A 109 -13.52 -19.62 -6.04
C GLY A 109 -13.17 -18.14 -5.98
N LEU A 110 -12.26 -17.70 -6.86
CA LEU A 110 -11.89 -16.29 -6.93
C LEU A 110 -13.09 -15.40 -7.28
N HIS A 111 -13.88 -15.81 -8.28
CA HIS A 111 -15.05 -15.06 -8.69
C HIS A 111 -16.12 -15.06 -7.60
N ARG A 112 -16.26 -16.15 -6.86
CA ARG A 112 -17.16 -16.20 -5.71
C ARG A 112 -16.71 -15.23 -4.61
N ALA A 113 -15.40 -15.17 -4.34
CA ALA A 113 -14.84 -14.22 -3.36
C ALA A 113 -15.10 -12.77 -3.80
N ALA A 114 -14.92 -12.49 -5.09
CA ALA A 114 -15.16 -11.13 -5.61
C ALA A 114 -16.65 -10.76 -5.48
N TYR A 115 -17.54 -11.71 -5.77
CA TYR A 115 -18.97 -11.52 -5.61
C TYR A 115 -19.32 -11.15 -4.16
N ILE A 116 -18.80 -11.91 -3.21
CA ILE A 116 -19.09 -11.69 -1.79
C ILE A 116 -18.48 -10.35 -1.31
N ALA A 117 -17.21 -10.09 -1.65
CA ALA A 117 -16.52 -8.89 -1.22
C ALA A 117 -17.18 -7.62 -1.75
N ALA A 118 -17.62 -7.64 -3.02
CA ALA A 118 -18.27 -6.47 -3.61
C ALA A 118 -19.62 -6.19 -2.98
N ARG A 119 -20.41 -7.23 -2.71
CA ARG A 119 -21.70 -7.08 -2.04
C ARG A 119 -21.54 -6.54 -0.62
N ALA A 120 -20.57 -7.10 0.12
CA ALA A 120 -20.26 -6.59 1.46
C ALA A 120 -19.79 -5.14 1.42
N ASN A 121 -18.95 -4.81 0.45
CA ASN A 121 -18.43 -3.44 0.31
C ASN A 121 -19.57 -2.45 0.04
N TYR A 122 -20.50 -2.82 -0.84
CA TYR A 122 -21.64 -1.94 -1.09
C TYR A 122 -22.45 -1.73 0.20
N ARG A 123 -22.65 -2.78 1.01
CA ARG A 123 -23.41 -2.64 2.25
C ARG A 123 -22.72 -1.72 3.25
N GLN A 124 -21.40 -1.57 3.18
CA GLN A 124 -20.69 -0.59 4.02
C GLN A 124 -21.16 0.84 3.74
N THR A 125 -21.69 1.11 2.55
CA THR A 125 -22.21 2.44 2.21
C THR A 125 -23.57 2.72 2.80
N CYS A 126 -24.23 1.72 3.41
CA CYS A 126 -25.64 1.81 3.85
C CYS A 126 -25.76 2.29 5.29
N VAL A 127 -24.86 3.18 5.72
CA VAL A 127 -24.94 3.78 7.05
C VAL A 127 -25.82 5.03 7.00
N ASN A 128 -26.56 5.25 8.07
CA ASN A 128 -27.33 6.47 8.23
C ASN A 128 -26.46 7.51 8.94
N LEU A 129 -26.13 8.58 8.22
CA LEU A 129 -25.27 9.63 8.74
C LEU A 129 -26.03 10.85 9.18
N LYS A 130 -27.37 10.75 9.30
CA LYS A 130 -28.24 11.83 9.75
C LYS A 130 -28.45 11.76 11.27
N ASP A 131 -27.38 11.59 12.00
CA ASP A 131 -27.46 11.45 13.47
C ASP A 131 -27.19 12.76 14.21
N GLY A 132 -26.92 13.83 13.46
CA GLY A 132 -26.66 15.15 14.06
C GLY A 132 -25.21 15.40 14.42
N ILE A 133 -24.33 14.42 14.23
CA ILE A 133 -22.91 14.57 14.51
C ILE A 133 -22.19 15.17 13.29
N LEU A 134 -22.47 14.64 12.12
CA LEU A 134 -21.89 15.13 10.87
C LEU A 134 -22.86 16.09 10.17
N GLN A 135 -22.31 16.97 9.35
CA GLN A 135 -23.12 17.80 8.47
C GLN A 135 -23.93 16.90 7.52
N GLU A 136 -25.17 17.29 7.24
CA GLU A 136 -26.05 16.50 6.37
C GLU A 136 -25.43 16.21 5.00
N SER A 137 -24.56 17.08 4.51
CA SER A 137 -23.91 16.88 3.23
C SER A 137 -23.07 15.59 3.16
N TRP A 138 -22.55 15.10 4.30
CA TRP A 138 -21.88 13.80 4.32
C TRP A 138 -22.84 12.67 3.92
N HIS A 139 -24.04 12.71 4.48
CA HIS A 139 -25.06 11.71 4.17
C HIS A 139 -25.49 11.78 2.70
N LEU A 140 -25.74 13.01 2.20
CA LEU A 140 -26.20 13.21 0.84
C LEU A 140 -25.14 12.78 -0.18
N ASN A 141 -23.88 13.12 0.06
CA ASN A 141 -22.79 12.75 -0.84
C ASN A 141 -22.56 11.24 -0.82
N ASN A 142 -22.65 10.62 0.35
CA ASN A 142 -22.53 9.16 0.42
C ASN A 142 -23.66 8.48 -0.35
N ALA A 143 -24.88 8.98 -0.21
CA ALA A 143 -26.03 8.43 -0.93
C ALA A 143 -25.89 8.58 -2.44
N PHE A 144 -25.30 9.68 -2.89
CA PHE A 144 -25.05 9.90 -4.33
C PHE A 144 -23.97 8.97 -4.87
N LEU A 145 -22.86 8.85 -4.15
CA LEU A 145 -21.67 8.12 -4.64
C LEU A 145 -21.77 6.62 -4.43
N ARG A 146 -22.26 6.18 -3.27
CA ARG A 146 -22.25 4.76 -2.89
C ARG A 146 -20.91 4.15 -3.27
N LEU A 147 -19.82 4.83 -2.93
CA LEU A 147 -18.50 4.54 -3.44
C LEU A 147 -17.91 3.29 -2.78
N CYS A 148 -17.51 2.33 -3.61
CA CYS A 148 -16.91 1.09 -3.17
C CYS A 148 -15.41 1.08 -3.46
N GLY A 149 -14.69 0.16 -2.80
CA GLY A 149 -13.28 -0.03 -3.03
C GLY A 149 -12.90 -1.49 -2.80
N VAL A 150 -13.33 -2.35 -3.73
CA VAL A 150 -12.93 -3.76 -3.70
C VAL A 150 -11.49 -3.85 -4.19
N GLY A 151 -10.59 -4.25 -3.30
CA GLY A 151 -9.16 -4.32 -3.59
C GLY A 151 -8.65 -5.74 -3.76
N LEU A 152 -7.55 -5.86 -4.48
CA LEU A 152 -6.84 -7.12 -4.65
C LEU A 152 -5.50 -7.04 -3.93
N THR A 153 -5.11 -8.14 -3.27
CA THR A 153 -3.78 -8.28 -2.70
C THR A 153 -3.25 -9.66 -3.09
N GLY A 154 -1.97 -9.92 -2.82
CA GLY A 154 -1.36 -11.17 -3.27
C GLY A 154 -1.08 -11.21 -4.76
N ILE A 155 -1.01 -10.06 -5.40
CA ILE A 155 -0.85 -9.96 -6.87
C ILE A 155 0.48 -10.56 -7.31
N ALA A 156 1.55 -10.37 -6.54
CA ALA A 156 2.87 -10.93 -6.86
C ALA A 156 2.87 -12.45 -6.90
N LYS A 157 1.93 -13.10 -6.23
CA LYS A 157 1.79 -14.55 -6.22
C LYS A 157 1.07 -15.08 -7.46
N ARG A 158 0.54 -14.20 -8.30
CA ARG A 158 -0.28 -14.55 -9.45
C ARG A 158 0.28 -13.97 -10.77
N PRO A 159 1.55 -14.27 -11.10
CA PRO A 159 2.08 -13.80 -12.39
C PRO A 159 1.37 -14.43 -13.59
N ASP A 160 0.58 -15.47 -13.37
CA ASP A 160 -0.21 -16.13 -14.41
C ASP A 160 -1.41 -15.30 -14.86
N MET A 161 -1.89 -14.37 -14.02
CA MET A 161 -3.08 -13.59 -14.38
C MET A 161 -2.73 -12.54 -15.45
N LYS A 162 -3.56 -12.52 -16.49
CA LYS A 162 -3.39 -11.65 -17.65
C LYS A 162 -4.52 -10.60 -17.70
N ALA A 163 -4.43 -9.69 -18.65
CA ALA A 163 -5.42 -8.63 -18.82
C ALA A 163 -6.85 -9.17 -18.83
N TYR A 164 -7.10 -10.24 -19.59
CA TYR A 164 -8.43 -10.83 -19.68
C TYR A 164 -8.94 -11.30 -18.32
N ASP A 165 -8.08 -11.94 -17.52
CA ASP A 165 -8.48 -12.44 -16.21
C ASP A 165 -8.90 -11.29 -15.29
N TYR A 166 -8.15 -10.18 -15.31
CA TYR A 166 -8.47 -9.00 -14.50
C TYR A 166 -9.76 -8.34 -15.00
N GLN A 167 -9.95 -8.25 -16.31
CA GLN A 167 -11.18 -7.67 -16.86
C GLN A 167 -12.42 -8.45 -16.44
N TYR A 168 -12.34 -9.78 -16.51
CA TYR A 168 -13.45 -10.63 -16.12
C TYR A 168 -13.75 -10.46 -14.63
N LEU A 169 -12.70 -10.45 -13.80
CA LEU A 169 -12.86 -10.26 -12.36
C LEU A 169 -13.48 -8.90 -12.04
N GLN A 170 -13.07 -7.85 -12.76
CA GLN A 170 -13.66 -6.52 -12.61
C GLN A 170 -15.16 -6.54 -12.89
N ARG A 171 -15.55 -7.20 -13.99
CA ARG A 171 -16.98 -7.32 -14.33
C ARG A 171 -17.75 -8.06 -13.24
N THR A 172 -17.17 -9.10 -12.68
CA THR A 172 -17.81 -9.86 -11.59
C THR A 172 -18.03 -8.96 -10.37
N ALA A 173 -17.00 -8.25 -9.93
CA ALA A 173 -17.11 -7.37 -8.76
C ALA A 173 -18.11 -6.25 -9.01
N THR A 174 -18.04 -5.60 -10.17
CA THR A 174 -18.92 -4.49 -10.53
C THR A 174 -20.38 -4.94 -10.58
N SER A 175 -20.65 -6.06 -11.25
CA SER A 175 -21.99 -6.62 -11.35
C SER A 175 -22.54 -7.00 -9.97
N ALA A 176 -21.70 -7.54 -9.10
CA ALA A 176 -22.13 -7.95 -7.77
C ALA A 176 -22.52 -6.74 -6.91
N ALA A 177 -21.73 -5.67 -6.97
CA ALA A 177 -22.06 -4.45 -6.23
C ALA A 177 -23.35 -3.81 -6.76
N ILE A 178 -23.50 -3.76 -8.08
CA ILE A 178 -24.73 -3.25 -8.71
C ILE A 178 -25.92 -4.11 -8.31
N GLY A 179 -25.76 -5.43 -8.31
CA GLY A 179 -26.82 -6.35 -7.89
C GLY A 179 -27.24 -6.14 -6.44
N MET A 180 -26.26 -5.87 -5.56
CA MET A 180 -26.58 -5.56 -4.16
C MET A 180 -27.38 -4.25 -4.05
N ALA A 181 -26.99 -3.25 -4.82
CA ALA A 181 -27.74 -1.97 -4.87
C ALA A 181 -29.19 -2.20 -5.31
N ASP A 182 -29.36 -3.00 -6.38
CA ASP A 182 -30.70 -3.30 -6.90
C ASP A 182 -31.55 -4.05 -5.87
N GLU A 183 -30.97 -5.03 -5.17
CA GLU A 183 -31.69 -5.75 -4.11
C GLU A 183 -32.15 -4.82 -3.00
N LEU A 184 -31.34 -3.83 -2.66
CA LEU A 184 -31.66 -2.87 -1.61
C LEU A 184 -32.47 -1.68 -2.12
N LYS A 185 -32.70 -1.59 -3.42
CA LYS A 185 -33.41 -0.49 -4.09
C LYS A 185 -32.73 0.87 -3.79
N LEU A 186 -31.40 0.87 -3.91
CA LEU A 186 -30.55 2.04 -3.66
C LEU A 186 -29.75 2.37 -4.92
N PRO A 187 -29.18 3.58 -5.02
CA PRO A 187 -28.41 3.96 -6.20
C PRO A 187 -27.20 3.04 -6.44
N HIS A 188 -26.86 2.86 -7.70
CA HIS A 188 -25.66 2.09 -8.09
C HIS A 188 -24.38 2.78 -7.59
N PRO A 189 -23.37 2.00 -7.23
CA PRO A 189 -22.07 2.59 -6.86
C PRO A 189 -21.43 3.27 -8.07
N LYS A 190 -20.83 4.43 -7.86
CA LYS A 190 -20.18 5.17 -8.95
C LYS A 190 -18.91 4.48 -9.43
N ASN A 191 -18.11 3.92 -8.51
CA ASN A 191 -16.95 3.09 -8.83
C ASN A 191 -16.89 1.95 -7.83
N VAL A 192 -16.23 0.83 -8.21
CA VAL A 192 -16.24 -0.39 -7.40
C VAL A 192 -14.82 -0.87 -7.08
N THR A 193 -13.89 -0.85 -8.04
CA THR A 193 -12.64 -1.60 -7.92
C THR A 193 -11.42 -0.70 -7.72
N THR A 194 -10.48 -1.20 -6.92
CA THR A 194 -9.24 -0.50 -6.59
C THR A 194 -8.15 -1.50 -6.21
N VAL A 195 -6.96 -1.00 -5.87
CA VAL A 195 -5.92 -1.79 -5.21
C VAL A 195 -5.35 -0.94 -4.10
N LYS A 196 -5.48 -1.41 -2.87
CA LYS A 196 -4.94 -0.70 -1.69
C LYS A 196 -3.52 -1.20 -1.40
N PRO A 197 -2.72 -0.45 -0.60
CA PRO A 197 -1.37 -0.90 -0.27
C PRO A 197 -1.33 -2.19 0.53
N SER A 198 -2.29 -2.38 1.44
CA SER A 198 -2.51 -3.61 2.21
C SER A 198 -1.35 -3.98 3.13
N GLY A 199 -0.78 -3.00 3.81
CA GLY A 199 0.32 -3.26 4.74
C GLY A 199 -0.06 -4.10 5.95
N THR A 200 -1.32 -4.05 6.39
CA THR A 200 -1.82 -4.78 7.55
C THR A 200 -2.63 -6.00 7.18
N LEU A 201 -3.63 -5.84 6.31
CA LEU A 201 -4.50 -6.98 5.97
C LEU A 201 -3.73 -8.11 5.29
N SER A 202 -2.74 -7.78 4.46
CA SER A 202 -1.94 -8.82 3.82
C SER A 202 -1.20 -9.68 4.85
N LYS A 203 -0.75 -9.09 5.96
CA LYS A 203 -0.08 -9.84 7.03
C LYS A 203 -1.07 -10.80 7.70
N ILE A 204 -2.28 -10.32 7.97
CA ILE A 204 -3.34 -11.17 8.57
C ILE A 204 -3.68 -12.33 7.63
N MET A 205 -3.72 -12.06 6.32
CA MET A 205 -4.05 -13.07 5.32
C MET A 205 -2.85 -13.93 4.89
N ASP A 206 -1.66 -13.63 5.40
CA ASP A 206 -0.41 -14.31 5.04
C ASP A 206 -0.18 -14.28 3.52
N THR A 207 -0.16 -13.09 2.96
CA THR A 207 0.02 -12.89 1.53
C THR A 207 0.85 -11.64 1.24
N THR A 208 1.21 -11.45 -0.02
CA THR A 208 2.01 -10.29 -0.43
C THR A 208 1.18 -9.01 -0.44
N GLU A 209 1.85 -7.88 -0.27
CA GLU A 209 1.19 -6.58 -0.08
C GLU A 209 0.71 -5.98 -1.41
N GLY A 210 -0.60 -5.89 -1.56
CA GLY A 210 -1.22 -5.23 -2.72
C GLY A 210 -0.61 -5.65 -4.05
N ALA A 211 -0.11 -4.67 -4.80
CA ALA A 211 0.52 -4.91 -6.11
C ALA A 211 2.05 -5.04 -6.00
N HIS A 212 2.61 -5.06 -4.79
CA HIS A 212 4.05 -5.01 -4.60
C HIS A 212 4.66 -6.40 -4.51
N THR A 213 5.84 -6.56 -5.10
CA THR A 213 6.64 -7.78 -4.94
C THR A 213 7.50 -7.64 -3.69
N PRO A 214 7.55 -8.69 -2.83
CA PRO A 214 8.43 -8.65 -1.66
C PRO A 214 9.90 -8.52 -2.06
N LEU A 215 10.74 -8.12 -1.10
CA LEU A 215 12.17 -7.92 -1.35
C LEU A 215 12.90 -9.22 -1.72
N GLY A 216 12.42 -10.35 -1.24
CA GLY A 216 13.03 -11.63 -1.53
C GLY A 216 12.19 -12.79 -1.03
N LYS A 217 12.65 -14.00 -1.28
CA LYS A 217 11.90 -15.20 -0.89
C LYS A 217 11.96 -15.47 0.61
N TYR A 218 13.16 -15.36 1.20
CA TYR A 218 13.39 -15.60 2.62
C TYR A 218 13.77 -14.29 3.26
N ILE A 219 12.96 -13.82 4.20
CA ILE A 219 13.11 -12.49 4.80
C ILE A 219 13.08 -12.63 6.33
N PHE A 220 13.99 -11.91 7.00
CA PHE A 220 13.87 -11.66 8.43
C PHE A 220 13.21 -10.28 8.59
N ASN A 221 12.02 -10.29 9.17
CA ASN A 221 11.18 -9.11 9.37
C ASN A 221 11.41 -8.65 10.82
N ASN A 222 12.05 -7.50 11.00
CA ASN A 222 12.38 -6.97 12.31
C ASN A 222 11.30 -5.98 12.74
N VAL A 223 10.43 -6.41 13.65
CA VAL A 223 9.24 -5.67 14.03
C VAL A 223 9.45 -5.06 15.41
N GLN A 224 9.14 -3.78 15.53
CA GLN A 224 9.28 -3.05 16.78
C GLN A 224 8.05 -3.31 17.68
N PHE A 225 8.31 -3.61 18.93
CA PHE A 225 7.29 -3.72 19.98
C PHE A 225 7.71 -2.82 21.13
N SER A 226 6.73 -2.37 21.92
CA SER A 226 7.04 -1.80 23.23
C SER A 226 7.68 -2.90 24.10
N LYS A 227 8.74 -2.54 24.83
CA LYS A 227 9.38 -3.53 25.71
C LYS A 227 8.44 -3.99 26.83
N PHE A 228 7.34 -3.28 27.05
CA PHE A 228 6.35 -3.61 28.07
C PHE A 228 5.19 -4.44 27.52
N ASP A 229 5.16 -4.68 26.19
CA ASP A 229 4.11 -5.49 25.57
C ASP A 229 4.21 -6.94 26.10
N PRO A 230 3.14 -7.48 26.70
CA PRO A 230 3.18 -8.83 27.25
C PRO A 230 3.48 -9.92 26.22
N VAL A 231 3.21 -9.66 24.93
CA VAL A 231 3.52 -10.60 23.86
C VAL A 231 5.04 -10.81 23.73
N VAL A 232 5.85 -9.81 24.06
CA VAL A 232 7.31 -9.89 23.91
C VAL A 232 7.89 -11.04 24.73
N GLU A 233 7.43 -11.22 25.98
CA GLU A 233 7.94 -12.31 26.81
C GLU A 233 7.53 -13.68 26.25
N LYS A 234 6.32 -13.78 25.70
CA LYS A 234 5.89 -15.01 25.02
C LYS A 234 6.76 -15.32 23.82
N LEU A 235 7.17 -14.28 23.08
CA LEU A 235 8.06 -14.45 21.94
C LEU A 235 9.45 -14.91 22.39
N ARG A 236 9.97 -14.37 23.50
CA ARG A 236 11.24 -14.83 24.06
C ARG A 236 11.18 -16.30 24.45
N GLU A 237 10.12 -16.70 25.13
CA GLU A 237 9.90 -18.10 25.55
C GLU A 237 9.82 -19.04 24.36
N ALA A 238 9.34 -18.54 23.20
CA ALA A 238 9.24 -19.32 21.97
C ALA A 238 10.50 -19.24 21.12
N ASN A 239 11.59 -18.72 21.68
CA ASN A 239 12.92 -18.64 21.06
C ASN A 239 13.04 -17.63 19.92
N TYR A 240 12.10 -16.68 19.83
CA TYR A 240 12.25 -15.59 18.88
C TYR A 240 13.40 -14.68 19.31
N ASN A 241 14.16 -14.21 18.34
CA ASN A 241 15.24 -13.25 18.59
C ASN A 241 14.64 -11.90 18.97
N VAL A 242 14.91 -11.46 20.21
CA VAL A 242 14.42 -10.19 20.74
C VAL A 242 15.62 -9.38 21.19
N ILE A 243 15.82 -8.20 20.61
CA ILE A 243 16.93 -7.32 20.99
C ILE A 243 16.37 -5.94 21.35
N ASN A 244 17.12 -5.18 22.14
CA ASN A 244 16.77 -3.80 22.45
C ASN A 244 16.81 -2.98 21.17
N HIS A 245 15.84 -2.08 21.00
CA HIS A 245 15.83 -1.18 19.85
C HIS A 245 17.08 -0.29 19.91
N PRO A 246 17.83 -0.16 18.81
CA PRO A 246 19.10 0.58 18.84
C PRO A 246 18.99 2.05 19.22
N THR A 247 17.84 2.70 18.97
CA THR A 247 17.67 4.14 19.18
C THR A 247 16.45 4.51 20.01
N ASP A 248 15.66 3.53 20.47
CA ASP A 248 14.44 3.76 21.25
C ASP A 248 14.49 2.91 22.53
N ASP A 249 14.79 3.54 23.64
CA ASP A 249 14.93 2.85 24.95
C ASP A 249 13.66 2.16 25.40
N SER A 250 12.51 2.56 24.88
CA SER A 250 11.21 1.93 25.24
C SER A 250 10.84 0.76 24.34
N GLY A 251 11.65 0.48 23.33
CA GLY A 251 11.33 -0.51 22.30
C GLY A 251 12.26 -1.70 22.25
N VAL A 252 11.75 -2.77 21.66
CA VAL A 252 12.53 -3.96 21.29
C VAL A 252 12.24 -4.29 19.84
N LEU A 253 13.16 -5.03 19.21
CA LEU A 253 12.98 -5.56 17.86
C LEU A 253 12.86 -7.08 17.96
N VAL A 254 11.81 -7.62 17.35
CA VAL A 254 11.59 -9.06 17.27
C VAL A 254 11.71 -9.49 15.82
N THR A 255 12.48 -10.53 15.56
CA THR A 255 12.73 -11.02 14.20
C THR A 255 11.77 -12.15 13.86
N PHE A 256 10.94 -11.92 12.81
CA PHE A 256 10.00 -12.92 12.30
C PHE A 256 10.51 -13.46 10.97
N PRO A 257 10.59 -14.80 10.81
CA PRO A 257 10.97 -15.36 9.52
C PRO A 257 9.76 -15.37 8.59
N VAL A 258 9.95 -14.94 7.34
CA VAL A 258 8.89 -14.86 6.33
C VAL A 258 9.39 -15.54 5.06
N ARG A 259 8.51 -16.33 4.41
CA ARG A 259 8.84 -17.04 3.18
C ARG A 259 7.73 -16.89 2.13
N TRP A 260 8.13 -16.66 0.88
CA TRP A 260 7.20 -16.47 -0.23
C TRP A 260 7.45 -17.54 -1.31
N ASP A 261 6.69 -18.62 -1.28
CA ASP A 261 6.91 -19.79 -2.15
C ASP A 261 6.43 -19.58 -3.58
N ASP A 262 5.37 -18.79 -3.79
CA ASP A 262 4.72 -18.66 -5.10
C ASP A 262 5.11 -17.41 -5.86
N VAL A 263 6.15 -16.70 -5.41
CA VAL A 263 6.62 -15.46 -6.05
C VAL A 263 7.92 -15.77 -6.78
N PRO A 264 8.05 -15.38 -8.07
CA PRO A 264 9.31 -15.59 -8.78
C PRO A 264 10.37 -14.58 -8.33
N PHE A 265 11.58 -15.06 -8.11
CA PHE A 265 12.72 -14.25 -7.69
C PHE A 265 13.97 -14.62 -8.52
N HIS A 266 14.94 -13.71 -8.48
CA HIS A 266 16.26 -13.92 -9.08
C HIS A 266 17.26 -14.39 -8.00
N LYS A 267 18.19 -15.25 -8.38
CA LYS A 267 19.19 -15.74 -7.43
C LYS A 267 20.49 -14.96 -7.58
N VAL A 268 20.94 -14.34 -6.49
CA VAL A 268 22.19 -13.54 -6.46
C VAL A 268 22.93 -13.88 -5.17
N ASN A 269 24.15 -14.41 -5.28
CA ASN A 269 25.03 -14.73 -4.14
C ASN A 269 24.30 -15.58 -3.08
N GLY A 270 23.51 -16.57 -3.53
CA GLY A 270 22.82 -17.49 -2.66
C GLY A 270 21.51 -16.96 -2.08
N LYS A 271 21.15 -15.74 -2.39
CA LYS A 271 19.88 -15.16 -1.96
C LYS A 271 18.90 -15.06 -3.14
N GLU A 272 17.64 -15.31 -2.88
CA GLU A 272 16.58 -15.12 -3.89
C GLU A 272 15.96 -13.76 -3.66
N VAL A 273 16.16 -12.84 -4.60
CA VAL A 273 15.88 -11.42 -4.41
C VAL A 273 14.98 -10.84 -5.52
N ASN A 274 14.29 -9.76 -5.18
CA ASN A 274 13.51 -8.98 -6.12
C ASN A 274 14.42 -7.99 -6.84
N LEU A 275 14.59 -8.22 -8.16
CA LEU A 275 15.38 -7.32 -9.01
C LEU A 275 14.52 -6.60 -10.04
N GLU A 276 13.24 -6.38 -9.72
CA GLU A 276 12.35 -5.64 -10.63
C GLU A 276 12.87 -4.22 -10.87
N SER A 277 12.88 -3.81 -12.14
CA SER A 277 13.14 -2.42 -12.48
C SER A 277 11.93 -1.55 -12.12
N ALA A 278 12.13 -0.24 -12.09
CA ALA A 278 11.00 0.70 -11.92
C ALA A 278 9.99 0.50 -13.04
N ILE A 279 10.45 0.30 -14.28
CA ILE A 279 9.56 0.10 -15.43
C ILE A 279 8.75 -1.19 -15.29
N ASP A 280 9.34 -2.28 -14.81
CA ASP A 280 8.58 -3.51 -14.52
C ASP A 280 7.41 -3.24 -13.58
N GLN A 281 7.66 -2.47 -12.54
CA GLN A 281 6.64 -2.12 -11.55
C GLN A 281 5.57 -1.22 -12.14
N LEU A 282 5.97 -0.23 -12.96
CA LEU A 282 5.03 0.67 -13.63
C LEU A 282 4.18 -0.08 -14.65
N GLU A 283 4.74 -1.07 -15.35
CA GLU A 283 3.97 -1.87 -16.31
C GLU A 283 2.95 -2.76 -15.59
N ARG A 284 3.29 -3.29 -14.40
CA ARG A 284 2.31 -4.04 -13.59
C ARG A 284 1.20 -3.10 -13.13
N TYR A 285 1.54 -1.89 -12.69
CA TYR A 285 0.57 -0.86 -12.35
C TYR A 285 -0.36 -0.58 -13.54
N LYS A 286 0.21 -0.40 -14.74
CA LYS A 286 -0.55 -0.15 -15.96
C LYS A 286 -1.51 -1.28 -16.28
N LEU A 287 -1.06 -2.53 -16.12
CA LEU A 287 -1.91 -3.71 -16.35
C LEU A 287 -3.15 -3.64 -15.44
N LEU A 288 -2.96 -3.32 -14.17
CA LEU A 288 -4.06 -3.24 -13.20
C LEU A 288 -4.96 -2.03 -13.48
N GLN A 289 -4.36 -0.87 -13.79
CA GLN A 289 -5.13 0.35 -14.08
C GLN A 289 -6.03 0.20 -15.30
N LYS A 290 -5.59 -0.53 -16.32
CA LYS A 290 -6.35 -0.71 -17.54
C LYS A 290 -7.40 -1.80 -17.44
N ASN A 291 -7.23 -2.78 -16.54
CA ASN A 291 -8.02 -4.01 -16.62
C ASN A 291 -8.83 -4.31 -15.38
N TRP A 292 -8.35 -3.95 -14.20
CA TRP A 292 -9.06 -4.19 -12.95
C TRP A 292 -9.58 -2.90 -12.31
N THR A 293 -8.73 -1.90 -12.19
CA THR A 293 -8.95 -0.75 -11.31
C THR A 293 -9.79 0.32 -12.00
N GLN A 294 -10.94 0.65 -11.40
CA GLN A 294 -11.75 1.79 -11.82
C GLN A 294 -11.25 3.08 -11.19
N GLN A 295 -10.68 3.01 -10.01
CA GLN A 295 -10.17 4.16 -9.27
C GLN A 295 -8.67 4.29 -9.47
N ASN A 296 -7.87 3.97 -8.45
CA ASN A 296 -6.41 3.98 -8.61
C ASN A 296 -5.79 2.78 -7.90
N THR A 297 -4.75 2.25 -8.52
CA THR A 297 -3.92 1.21 -7.91
C THR A 297 -2.86 1.91 -7.08
N SER A 298 -2.90 1.75 -5.76
CA SER A 298 -1.90 2.38 -4.91
C SER A 298 -0.56 1.67 -5.07
N VAL A 299 0.45 2.40 -5.52
CA VAL A 299 1.80 1.86 -5.71
C VAL A 299 2.85 2.83 -5.22
N THR A 300 3.91 2.27 -4.67
CA THR A 300 5.17 2.96 -4.45
C THR A 300 6.21 2.25 -5.30
N ILE A 301 6.72 2.96 -6.30
CA ILE A 301 7.68 2.40 -7.27
C ILE A 301 9.07 2.56 -6.68
N SER A 302 9.76 1.44 -6.46
CA SER A 302 11.15 1.50 -6.00
C SER A 302 12.05 1.70 -7.21
N TYR A 303 13.00 2.62 -7.10
CA TYR A 303 13.83 2.98 -8.23
C TYR A 303 15.25 3.33 -7.83
N ASP A 304 16.15 3.25 -8.80
CA ASP A 304 17.52 3.71 -8.72
C ASP A 304 17.62 5.02 -9.52
N PRO A 305 18.47 5.98 -9.11
CA PRO A 305 18.62 7.23 -9.88
C PRO A 305 18.91 7.01 -11.37
N SER A 306 19.60 5.92 -11.74
CA SER A 306 19.88 5.62 -13.14
C SER A 306 18.61 5.34 -13.96
N GLU A 307 17.49 5.05 -13.29
CA GLU A 307 16.21 4.74 -13.98
C GLU A 307 15.35 5.98 -14.21
N VAL A 308 15.73 7.14 -13.69
CA VAL A 308 14.88 8.34 -13.69
C VAL A 308 14.49 8.76 -15.12
N LYS A 309 15.44 8.70 -16.06
CA LYS A 309 15.15 9.08 -17.43
C LYS A 309 14.03 8.21 -18.04
N ASP A 310 14.08 6.90 -17.79
CA ASP A 310 13.05 5.98 -18.28
C ASP A 310 11.72 6.21 -17.57
N ILE A 311 11.76 6.51 -16.27
CA ILE A 311 10.54 6.80 -15.51
C ILE A 311 9.85 8.05 -16.06
N ILE A 312 10.62 9.11 -16.33
CA ILE A 312 10.07 10.35 -16.87
C ILE A 312 9.40 10.09 -18.23
N GLN A 313 10.07 9.32 -19.08
CA GLN A 313 9.49 8.98 -20.39
C GLN A 313 8.21 8.16 -20.22
N TRP A 314 8.20 7.21 -19.28
CA TRP A 314 7.01 6.40 -19.01
C TRP A 314 5.85 7.29 -18.54
N LEU A 315 6.11 8.20 -17.61
CA LEU A 315 5.07 9.11 -17.09
C LEU A 315 4.52 9.99 -18.22
N TYR A 316 5.39 10.46 -19.10
CA TYR A 316 4.96 11.28 -20.23
C TYR A 316 4.12 10.46 -21.21
N ASP A 317 4.58 9.26 -21.57
CA ASP A 317 3.91 8.43 -22.58
C ASP A 317 2.59 7.83 -22.08
N ASN A 318 2.44 7.66 -20.77
CA ASN A 318 1.28 6.99 -20.18
C ASN A 318 0.38 7.94 -19.39
N TRP A 319 0.40 9.22 -19.77
CA TRP A 319 -0.40 10.26 -19.11
C TRP A 319 -1.88 9.91 -19.03
N ASP A 320 -2.43 9.29 -20.08
CA ASP A 320 -3.86 8.95 -20.13
C ASP A 320 -4.18 7.61 -19.45
N ILE A 321 -3.26 7.11 -18.61
CA ILE A 321 -3.47 5.83 -17.89
C ILE A 321 -3.35 6.02 -16.38
N TYR A 322 -2.28 6.67 -15.91
CA TYR A 322 -2.05 6.71 -14.47
C TYR A 322 -2.84 7.81 -13.78
N VAL A 323 -3.26 7.50 -12.55
CA VAL A 323 -3.91 8.46 -11.65
C VAL A 323 -2.91 8.89 -10.57
N GLY A 324 -2.39 7.95 -9.79
CA GLY A 324 -1.46 8.27 -8.72
C GLY A 324 -0.30 7.30 -8.67
N VAL A 325 0.93 7.84 -8.58
CA VAL A 325 2.15 7.03 -8.47
C VAL A 325 3.08 7.70 -7.48
N SER A 326 3.64 6.91 -6.56
CA SER A 326 4.64 7.38 -5.61
C SER A 326 5.96 6.65 -5.85
N PHE A 327 7.04 7.22 -5.36
CA PHE A 327 8.39 6.71 -5.63
C PHE A 327 9.20 6.62 -4.34
N LEU A 328 10.17 5.70 -4.33
CA LEU A 328 11.06 5.50 -3.19
C LEU A 328 12.38 4.92 -3.72
N TYR A 329 13.51 5.43 -3.21
CA TYR A 329 14.79 4.85 -3.59
C TYR A 329 14.84 3.38 -3.22
N ARG A 330 15.37 2.57 -4.15
CA ARG A 330 15.51 1.12 -3.95
C ARG A 330 16.65 0.85 -3.00
N THR A 331 16.37 0.06 -1.95
CA THR A 331 17.41 -0.51 -1.10
C THR A 331 17.89 -1.81 -1.76
N ASP A 332 19.19 -1.99 -1.86
CA ASP A 332 19.75 -3.20 -2.45
C ASP A 332 19.40 -4.42 -1.60
N PRO A 333 18.55 -5.35 -2.09
CA PRO A 333 18.09 -6.47 -1.27
C PRO A 333 19.19 -7.53 -1.02
N THR A 334 20.33 -7.41 -1.68
CA THR A 334 21.46 -8.33 -1.43
C THR A 334 22.32 -7.88 -0.27
N LYS A 335 22.10 -6.67 0.26
CA LYS A 335 22.95 -6.08 1.30
C LYS A 335 22.32 -6.26 2.69
N THR A 336 23.20 -6.45 3.67
CA THR A 336 22.81 -6.50 5.08
C THR A 336 22.77 -5.09 5.67
N ALA A 337 22.23 -4.96 6.88
CA ALA A 337 22.24 -3.67 7.60
C ALA A 337 23.69 -3.17 7.75
N LYS A 338 24.61 -4.06 8.10
CA LYS A 338 26.02 -3.73 8.28
C LYS A 338 26.63 -3.21 6.97
N ASP A 339 26.34 -3.87 5.84
CA ASP A 339 26.84 -3.46 4.52
C ASP A 339 26.40 -2.05 4.18
N LEU A 340 25.19 -1.65 4.59
CA LEU A 340 24.59 -0.36 4.27
C LEU A 340 24.88 0.72 5.32
N GLY A 341 25.52 0.33 6.43
CA GLY A 341 25.82 1.27 7.51
C GLY A 341 24.65 1.59 8.41
N TYR A 342 23.61 0.75 8.42
CA TYR A 342 22.45 0.91 9.28
C TYR A 342 22.58 0.03 10.53
N LEU A 343 21.96 0.46 11.62
CA LEU A 343 21.94 -0.30 12.86
C LEU A 343 21.06 -1.57 12.72
N TYR A 344 20.02 -1.49 11.92
CA TYR A 344 19.19 -2.63 11.55
C TYR A 344 18.39 -2.28 10.30
N LEU A 345 17.83 -3.30 9.65
CA LEU A 345 16.87 -3.11 8.55
C LEU A 345 15.51 -3.65 8.98
N PRO A 346 14.42 -2.94 8.67
CA PRO A 346 13.08 -3.49 8.94
C PRO A 346 12.86 -4.84 8.27
N GLN A 347 13.41 -5.02 7.08
CA GLN A 347 13.36 -6.31 6.36
C GLN A 347 14.75 -6.60 5.80
N GLU A 348 15.19 -7.83 5.98
CA GLU A 348 16.50 -8.27 5.47
C GLU A 348 16.33 -9.61 4.76
N VAL A 349 16.74 -9.65 3.49
CA VAL A 349 16.71 -10.89 2.72
C VAL A 349 17.87 -11.78 3.18
N VAL A 350 17.54 -13.03 3.46
CA VAL A 350 18.53 -14.00 3.95
C VAL A 350 18.57 -15.21 3.01
N THR A 351 19.56 -16.07 3.20
CA THR A 351 19.64 -17.32 2.45
C THR A 351 18.62 -18.32 2.98
N GLU A 352 18.30 -19.32 2.16
CA GLU A 352 17.43 -20.42 2.58
C GLU A 352 17.98 -21.10 3.85
N ASP A 353 19.29 -21.30 3.91
CA ASP A 353 19.95 -21.95 5.03
C ASP A 353 19.78 -21.13 6.32
N GLU A 354 20.01 -19.83 6.25
CA GLU A 354 19.80 -18.93 7.40
C GLU A 354 18.35 -18.96 7.87
N TYR A 355 17.41 -18.92 6.92
CA TYR A 355 16.00 -18.98 7.23
C TYR A 355 15.63 -20.27 7.93
N ASN A 356 16.06 -21.40 7.36
CA ASN A 356 15.72 -22.72 7.90
C ASN A 356 16.31 -22.93 9.29
N LYS A 357 17.54 -22.49 9.51
CA LYS A 357 18.18 -22.61 10.82
C LYS A 357 17.41 -21.84 11.88
N TYR A 358 17.01 -20.62 11.58
CA TYR A 358 16.28 -19.80 12.53
C TYR A 358 14.87 -20.37 12.77
N GLU A 359 14.14 -20.66 11.71
CA GLU A 359 12.78 -21.15 11.78
C GLU A 359 12.69 -22.45 12.57
N ALA A 360 13.70 -23.32 12.45
CA ALA A 360 13.74 -24.60 13.15
C ALA A 360 13.88 -24.46 14.68
N THR A 361 14.36 -23.31 15.17
CA THR A 361 14.51 -23.07 16.61
C THR A 361 13.21 -22.56 17.25
N LEU A 362 12.25 -22.11 16.47
CA LEU A 362 11.06 -21.43 16.96
C LEU A 362 10.01 -22.42 17.46
N LEU A 363 9.35 -22.06 18.54
CA LEU A 363 8.26 -22.83 19.14
C LEU A 363 6.94 -22.14 18.88
N GLU A 364 5.86 -22.90 19.02
CA GLU A 364 4.51 -22.38 18.91
C GLU A 364 4.23 -21.41 20.07
N ILE A 365 3.53 -20.33 19.77
CA ILE A 365 3.21 -19.29 20.75
C ILE A 365 1.79 -19.48 21.26
N ASP A 366 1.62 -19.53 22.57
CA ASP A 366 0.30 -19.58 23.20
C ASP A 366 -0.18 -18.15 23.48
N LEU A 367 -0.91 -17.59 22.52
CA LEU A 367 -1.45 -16.25 22.66
C LEU A 367 -2.68 -16.19 23.57
N GLU A 368 -3.35 -17.31 23.79
CA GLU A 368 -4.53 -17.36 24.66
C GLU A 368 -4.20 -17.13 26.14
N SER A 369 -2.98 -17.47 26.53
CA SER A 369 -2.53 -17.26 27.90
C SER A 369 -1.88 -15.90 28.12
N ALA A 370 -1.71 -15.09 27.07
CA ALA A 370 -1.20 -13.73 27.20
C ALA A 370 -2.33 -12.84 27.71
N ASN A 371 -2.25 -12.43 28.96
CA ASN A 371 -3.30 -11.63 29.61
C ASN A 371 -3.51 -10.28 28.91
N SER A 372 -4.75 -10.09 28.58
CA SER A 372 -5.39 -8.81 28.24
C SER A 372 -4.99 -8.12 26.96
N PHE A 373 -5.69 -8.50 25.89
CA PHE A 373 -5.94 -7.63 24.75
C PHE A 373 -6.56 -6.29 25.18
N ASP A 374 -7.08 -6.17 26.39
CA ASP A 374 -7.74 -4.95 26.85
C ASP A 374 -6.76 -3.83 27.18
N GLU A 375 -5.55 -4.17 27.61
CA GLU A 375 -4.52 -3.16 27.87
C GLU A 375 -3.90 -2.63 26.58
N LEU A 376 -3.94 -3.41 25.51
CA LEU A 376 -3.42 -2.99 24.21
C LEU A 376 -4.31 -1.95 23.51
N LYS A 377 -5.56 -1.83 23.94
CA LYS A 377 -6.51 -0.89 23.35
C LYS A 377 -6.21 0.57 23.70
N ASP A 378 -5.59 0.82 24.83
CA ASP A 378 -5.44 2.20 25.31
C ASP A 378 -4.19 2.91 24.82
N GLU A 379 -3.11 2.20 24.51
CA GLU A 379 -1.84 2.85 24.14
C GLU A 379 -1.64 3.03 22.62
N GLY A 380 -2.19 2.13 21.82
CA GLY A 380 -1.97 2.15 20.38
C GLY A 380 -2.77 3.18 19.61
N CYS A 381 -3.94 3.56 20.13
CA CYS A 381 -4.83 4.49 19.44
C CYS A 381 -4.77 5.92 19.98
N SER A 382 -4.18 6.13 21.15
CA SER A 382 -4.18 7.46 21.78
C SER A 382 -3.21 8.43 21.08
N THR A 383 -2.21 7.92 20.37
CA THR A 383 -1.22 8.76 19.70
C THR A 383 -1.54 8.98 18.21
N GLY A 384 -2.51 8.25 17.66
CA GLY A 384 -2.87 8.39 16.25
C GLY A 384 -1.80 7.89 15.28
N VAL A 385 -0.78 7.23 15.77
CA VAL A 385 0.30 6.70 14.93
C VAL A 385 0.11 5.20 14.75
N CYS A 386 -0.12 4.79 13.52
CA CYS A 386 -0.14 3.36 13.20
C CYS A 386 1.31 2.84 13.30
N PRO A 387 1.56 1.84 14.13
CA PRO A 387 2.94 1.38 14.34
C PRO A 387 3.52 0.59 13.16
N ILE A 388 2.76 0.48 12.06
CA ILE A 388 3.21 -0.28 10.89
C ILE A 388 3.48 0.68 9.73
N ARG A 389 4.74 1.05 9.60
CA ARG A 389 5.29 1.71 8.41
C ARG A 389 6.60 1.04 8.06
#